data_97207cc6eda3679a11cff6ef4a9ab984
#
_entry.id   97207cc6eda3679a11cff6ef4a9ab984
#
_cell.length_a   1.000
_cell.length_b   1.000
_cell.length_c   1.000
_cell.angle_alpha   90.00
_cell.angle_beta   90.00
_cell.angle_gamma   90.00
#
_symmetry.space_group_name_H-M   'P 1'
#
loop_
_entity.id
_entity.type
_entity.pdbx_description
1 polymer ?
#
loop_
_entity_poly.entity_id
_entity_poly.type
_entity_poly.pdbx_seq_one_letter_code
_entity_poly.pdbx_strand_id
1 'polypeptide(L)'
;MNAITDTQRALTPRGVFLTTAAIGIAWQFFVITRGLRYGPELQPLLQGLGVIPPFLTRSFLASYRWWALAPVLTALLTADVARRAHPPLIYGSAVLVGSLLAGLVLQAWMIEAWFAPLLAIMARVQ
;
A
#
# COMPACT_ATOMS: atom_id res chain seq x y z
N MET A 1 24.88 8.55 28.91
CA MET A 1 24.58 7.12 29.12
C MET A 1 23.21 6.72 28.63
N ASN A 2 22.18 7.48 28.92
CA ASN A 2 20.80 7.15 28.50
C ASN A 2 20.60 7.17 26.97
N ALA A 3 21.25 8.07 26.24
CA ALA A 3 21.15 8.14 24.78
C ALA A 3 21.72 6.91 24.07
N ILE A 4 22.81 6.33 24.59
CA ILE A 4 23.42 5.10 24.02
C ILE A 4 22.51 3.89 24.29
N THR A 5 21.89 3.83 25.47
CA THR A 5 20.97 2.74 25.85
C THR A 5 19.69 2.80 25.00
N ASP A 6 19.16 3.99 24.72
CA ASP A 6 18.00 4.19 23.87
C ASP A 6 18.29 3.84 22.41
N THR A 7 19.46 4.22 21.91
CA THR A 7 19.94 3.86 20.55
C THR A 7 20.11 2.34 20.43
N GLN A 8 20.67 1.69 21.45
CA GLN A 8 20.82 0.24 21.47
C GLN A 8 19.47 -0.48 21.51
N ARG A 9 18.48 0.05 22.23
CA ARG A 9 17.13 -0.50 22.25
C ARG A 9 16.44 -0.38 20.90
N ALA A 10 16.63 0.75 20.20
CA ALA A 10 16.10 0.96 18.87
C ALA A 10 16.72 0.01 17.83
N LEU A 11 17.96 -0.46 18.06
CA LEU A 11 18.67 -1.38 17.20
C LEU A 11 18.42 -2.86 17.54
N THR A 12 17.57 -3.17 18.52
CA THR A 12 17.18 -4.57 18.77
C THR A 12 16.41 -5.13 17.58
N PRO A 13 16.51 -6.44 17.29
CA PRO A 13 15.76 -7.07 16.20
C PRO A 13 14.26 -6.78 16.27
N ARG A 14 13.69 -6.72 17.46
CA ARG A 14 12.29 -6.37 17.66
C ARG A 14 12.01 -4.90 17.33
N GLY A 15 12.90 -3.99 17.73
CA GLY A 15 12.78 -2.56 17.41
C GLY A 15 12.87 -2.31 15.93
N VAL A 16 13.79 -2.95 15.23
CA VAL A 16 13.93 -2.89 13.78
C VAL A 16 12.68 -3.42 13.08
N PHE A 17 12.16 -4.57 13.53
CA PHE A 17 10.93 -5.15 12.99
C PHE A 17 9.74 -4.20 13.13
N LEU A 18 9.49 -3.67 14.33
CA LEU A 18 8.36 -2.77 14.58
C LEU A 18 8.48 -1.45 13.79
N THR A 19 9.69 -0.90 13.71
CA THR A 19 9.94 0.32 12.95
C THR A 19 9.70 0.11 11.46
N THR A 20 10.21 -0.98 10.89
CA THR A 20 10.03 -1.32 9.48
C THR A 20 8.56 -1.60 9.16
N ALA A 21 7.86 -2.31 10.04
CA ALA A 21 6.43 -2.56 9.91
C ALA A 21 5.62 -1.26 9.96
N ALA A 22 5.96 -0.34 10.86
CA ALA A 22 5.32 0.97 10.95
C ALA A 22 5.51 1.79 9.65
N ILE A 23 6.69 1.76 9.07
CA ILE A 23 6.98 2.41 7.78
C ILE A 23 6.14 1.79 6.66
N GLY A 24 6.05 0.47 6.61
CA GLY A 24 5.22 -0.24 5.62
C GLY A 24 3.73 0.10 5.74
N ILE A 25 3.21 0.15 6.96
CA ILE A 25 1.81 0.53 7.23
C ILE A 25 1.57 1.99 6.84
N ALA A 26 2.46 2.90 7.20
CA ALA A 26 2.37 4.31 6.82
C ALA A 26 2.38 4.50 5.31
N TRP A 27 3.22 3.76 4.60
CA TRP A 27 3.25 3.73 3.14
C TRP A 27 1.93 3.26 2.53
N GLN A 28 1.35 2.18 3.04
CA GLN A 28 0.05 1.69 2.61
C GLN A 28 -1.05 2.73 2.86
N PHE A 29 -1.06 3.36 4.02
CA PHE A 29 -1.99 4.45 4.34
C PHE A 29 -1.88 5.60 3.36
N PHE A 30 -0.67 6.01 3.04
CA PHE A 30 -0.42 7.08 2.07
C PHE A 30 -1.00 6.74 0.70
N VAL A 31 -0.73 5.53 0.19
CA VAL A 31 -1.26 5.08 -1.11
C VAL A 31 -2.78 5.01 -1.10
N ILE A 32 -3.37 4.48 -0.04
CA ILE A 32 -4.82 4.33 0.10
C ILE A 32 -5.51 5.69 0.19
N THR A 33 -4.97 6.62 0.95
CA THR A 33 -5.51 7.98 1.06
C THR A 33 -5.53 8.66 -0.30
N ARG A 34 -4.48 8.48 -1.09
CA ARG A 34 -4.47 8.98 -2.47
C ARG A 34 -5.52 8.29 -3.34
N GLY A 35 -5.65 6.98 -3.23
CA GLY A 35 -6.67 6.22 -3.95
C GLY A 35 -8.09 6.66 -3.62
N LEU A 36 -8.39 6.86 -2.34
CA LEU A 36 -9.70 7.35 -1.89
C LEU A 36 -9.99 8.79 -2.31
N ARG A 37 -8.96 9.61 -2.40
CA ARG A 37 -9.09 11.00 -2.85
C ARG A 37 -9.34 11.08 -4.35
N TYR A 38 -8.56 10.37 -5.15
CA TYR A 38 -8.58 10.49 -6.60
C TYR A 38 -9.53 9.51 -7.29
N GLY A 39 -9.90 8.41 -6.65
CA GLY A 39 -10.82 7.42 -7.20
C GLY A 39 -12.17 8.01 -7.61
N PRO A 40 -12.87 8.77 -6.74
CA PRO A 40 -14.14 9.40 -7.09
C PRO A 40 -14.05 10.44 -8.20
N GLU A 41 -12.89 11.07 -8.39
CA GLU A 41 -12.67 12.08 -9.44
C GLU A 41 -12.43 11.45 -10.81
N LEU A 42 -11.89 10.26 -10.86
CA LEU A 42 -11.53 9.59 -12.10
C LEU A 42 -12.76 9.18 -12.92
N GLN A 43 -13.81 8.68 -12.27
CA GLN A 43 -14.99 8.19 -12.95
C GLN A 43 -15.74 9.28 -13.72
N PRO A 44 -16.09 10.45 -13.14
CA PRO A 44 -16.72 11.54 -13.87
C PRO A 44 -15.87 12.07 -15.01
N LEU A 45 -14.54 12.12 -14.81
CA LEU A 45 -13.59 12.58 -15.82
C LEU A 45 -13.61 11.66 -17.05
N LEU A 46 -13.62 10.35 -16.85
CA LEU A 46 -13.71 9.39 -17.95
C LEU A 46 -15.05 9.46 -18.67
N GLN A 47 -16.14 9.63 -17.94
CA GLN A 47 -17.47 9.81 -18.51
C GLN A 47 -17.55 11.08 -19.36
N GLY A 48 -16.98 12.19 -18.87
CA GLY A 48 -16.91 13.46 -19.59
C GLY A 48 -16.10 13.37 -20.89
N LEU A 49 -15.10 12.51 -20.95
CA LEU A 49 -14.29 12.27 -22.14
C LEU A 49 -14.88 11.22 -23.09
N GLY A 50 -15.97 10.56 -22.70
CA GLY A 50 -16.60 9.51 -23.50
C GLY A 50 -15.70 8.28 -23.68
N VAL A 51 -14.78 8.04 -22.76
CA VAL A 51 -13.82 6.94 -22.83
C VAL A 51 -14.32 5.76 -22.02
N ILE A 52 -14.33 4.58 -22.64
CA ILE A 52 -14.58 3.31 -21.93
C ILE A 52 -13.33 2.98 -21.10
N PRO A 53 -13.46 2.87 -19.76
CA PRO A 53 -12.30 2.61 -18.91
C PRO A 53 -11.68 1.24 -19.23
N PRO A 54 -10.33 1.15 -19.35
CA PRO A 54 -9.63 -0.12 -19.49
C PRO A 54 -9.84 -1.03 -18.28
N PHE A 55 -9.52 -2.31 -18.42
CA PHE A 55 -9.69 -3.30 -17.36
C PHE A 55 -9.02 -2.88 -16.03
N LEU A 56 -7.78 -2.38 -16.07
CA LEU A 56 -7.05 -1.94 -14.88
C LEU A 56 -7.76 -0.78 -14.17
N THR A 57 -8.27 0.18 -14.92
CA THR A 57 -9.02 1.32 -14.38
C THR A 57 -10.35 0.87 -13.77
N ARG A 58 -11.07 -0.03 -14.44
CA ARG A 58 -12.32 -0.60 -13.90
C ARG A 58 -12.08 -1.38 -12.61
N SER A 59 -11.03 -2.19 -12.58
CA SER A 59 -10.63 -2.95 -11.39
C SER A 59 -10.27 -2.03 -10.23
N PHE A 60 -9.55 -0.95 -10.50
CA PHE A 60 -9.22 0.08 -9.51
C PHE A 60 -10.50 0.72 -8.95
N LEU A 61 -11.40 1.19 -9.80
CA LEU A 61 -12.65 1.83 -9.38
C LEU A 61 -13.57 0.89 -8.59
N ALA A 62 -13.52 -0.40 -8.90
CA ALA A 62 -14.30 -1.41 -8.18
C ALA A 62 -13.71 -1.76 -6.79
N SER A 63 -12.39 -1.66 -6.65
CA SER A 63 -11.68 -2.24 -5.49
C SER A 63 -11.03 -1.23 -4.54
N TYR A 64 -10.83 0.03 -4.93
CA TYR A 64 -10.06 0.98 -4.12
C TYR A 64 -10.62 1.19 -2.70
N ARG A 65 -11.91 1.03 -2.51
CA ARG A 65 -12.56 1.15 -1.20
C ARG A 65 -12.14 0.01 -0.25
N TRP A 66 -11.84 -1.16 -0.81
CA TRP A 66 -11.41 -2.34 -0.06
C TRP A 66 -9.93 -2.34 0.28
N TRP A 67 -9.16 -1.45 -0.29
CA TRP A 67 -7.72 -1.35 -0.05
C TRP A 67 -7.38 -1.00 1.40
N ALA A 68 -8.30 -0.37 2.12
CA ALA A 68 -8.16 -0.09 3.54
C ALA A 68 -7.96 -1.37 4.39
N LEU A 69 -8.38 -2.53 3.89
CA LEU A 69 -8.15 -3.80 4.56
C LEU A 69 -6.66 -4.20 4.60
N ALA A 70 -5.85 -3.75 3.64
CA ALA A 70 -4.43 -4.09 3.57
C ALA A 70 -3.64 -3.59 4.80
N PRO A 71 -3.69 -2.30 5.18
CA PRO A 71 -3.00 -1.85 6.39
C PRO A 71 -3.59 -2.42 7.67
N VAL A 72 -4.90 -2.65 7.73
CA VAL A 72 -5.53 -3.31 8.89
C VAL A 72 -5.01 -4.73 9.05
N LEU A 73 -4.97 -5.52 7.99
CA LEU A 73 -4.43 -6.88 8.01
C LEU A 73 -2.95 -6.87 8.38
N THR A 74 -2.16 -5.96 7.81
CA THR A 74 -0.73 -5.80 8.13
C THR A 74 -0.54 -5.45 9.61
N ALA A 75 -1.34 -4.55 10.16
CA ALA A 75 -1.28 -4.18 11.57
C ALA A 75 -1.61 -5.37 12.48
N LEU A 76 -2.62 -6.16 12.15
CA LEU A 76 -2.99 -7.35 12.90
C LEU A 76 -1.88 -8.41 12.88
N LEU A 77 -1.30 -8.68 11.71
CA LEU A 77 -0.19 -9.62 11.58
C LEU A 77 1.06 -9.14 12.33
N THR A 78 1.37 -7.85 12.25
CA THR A 78 2.48 -7.24 13.00
C THR A 78 2.27 -7.38 14.50
N ALA A 79 1.06 -7.12 15.00
CA ALA A 79 0.72 -7.29 16.40
C ALA A 79 0.83 -8.76 16.85
N ASP A 80 0.43 -9.70 16.01
CA ASP A 80 0.57 -11.13 16.30
C ASP A 80 2.04 -11.54 16.42
N VAL A 81 2.89 -11.11 15.50
CA VAL A 81 4.35 -11.35 15.58
C VAL A 81 4.93 -10.71 16.86
N ALA A 82 4.54 -9.48 17.16
CA ALA A 82 5.06 -8.75 18.32
C ALA A 82 4.66 -9.39 19.67
N ARG A 83 3.50 -10.05 19.74
CA ARG A 83 3.04 -10.73 20.95
C ARG A 83 3.78 -12.03 21.24
N ARG A 84 4.38 -12.65 20.25
CA ARG A 84 5.09 -13.92 20.40
C ARG A 84 6.44 -13.68 21.08
N ALA A 85 6.79 -14.50 22.07
CA ALA A 85 8.09 -14.41 22.73
C ALA A 85 9.24 -14.78 21.78
N HIS A 86 9.02 -15.79 20.95
CA HIS A 86 10.00 -16.28 19.96
C HIS A 86 9.31 -16.48 18.62
N PRO A 87 9.04 -15.38 17.86
CA PRO A 87 8.39 -15.52 16.56
C PRO A 87 9.33 -16.20 15.56
N PRO A 88 8.81 -17.07 14.68
CA PRO A 88 9.62 -17.63 13.61
C PRO A 88 10.16 -16.51 12.72
N LEU A 89 11.46 -16.58 12.38
CA LEU A 89 12.09 -15.57 11.51
C LEU A 89 11.40 -15.47 10.14
N ILE A 90 10.99 -16.61 9.59
CA ILE A 90 10.27 -16.68 8.31
C ILE A 90 8.94 -15.91 8.40
N TYR A 91 8.20 -16.07 9.49
CA TYR A 91 6.91 -15.39 9.67
C TYR A 91 7.08 -13.86 9.76
N GLY A 92 8.01 -13.38 10.59
CA GLY A 92 8.31 -11.95 10.71
C GLY A 92 8.78 -11.34 9.38
N SER A 93 9.68 -12.02 8.69
CA SER A 93 10.18 -11.58 7.37
C SER A 93 9.06 -11.56 6.33
N ALA A 94 8.18 -12.56 6.31
CA ALA A 94 7.06 -12.62 5.39
C ALA A 94 6.07 -11.47 5.61
N VAL A 95 5.81 -11.11 6.87
CA VAL A 95 4.95 -9.95 7.20
C VAL A 95 5.57 -8.64 6.70
N LEU A 96 6.88 -8.43 6.91
CA LEU A 96 7.57 -7.21 6.45
C LEU A 96 7.60 -7.11 4.93
N VAL A 97 8.05 -8.16 4.26
CA VAL A 97 8.12 -8.20 2.79
C VAL A 97 6.72 -8.07 2.19
N GLY A 98 5.75 -8.79 2.73
CA GLY A 98 4.36 -8.73 2.29
C GLY A 98 3.76 -7.33 2.42
N SER A 99 4.04 -6.62 3.51
CA SER A 99 3.54 -5.25 3.72
C SER A 99 4.11 -4.26 2.71
N LEU A 100 5.41 -4.34 2.44
CA LEU A 100 6.08 -3.48 1.46
C LEU A 100 5.60 -3.80 0.03
N LEU A 101 5.50 -5.08 -0.32
CA LEU A 101 4.99 -5.51 -1.61
C LEU A 101 3.53 -5.09 -1.81
N ALA A 102 2.69 -5.22 -0.80
CA ALA A 102 1.30 -4.77 -0.87
C ALA A 102 1.21 -3.27 -1.18
N GLY A 103 2.00 -2.44 -0.50
CA GLY A 103 2.06 -1.00 -0.75
C GLY A 103 2.53 -0.69 -2.17
N LEU A 104 3.56 -1.35 -2.65
CA LEU A 104 4.09 -1.17 -4.01
C LEU A 104 3.09 -1.62 -5.08
N VAL A 105 2.44 -2.75 -4.89
CA VAL A 105 1.43 -3.27 -5.84
C VAL A 105 0.24 -2.33 -5.91
N LEU A 106 -0.27 -1.85 -4.78
CA LEU A 106 -1.38 -0.89 -4.75
C LEU A 106 -1.00 0.42 -5.42
N GLN A 107 0.22 0.90 -5.19
CA GLN A 107 0.70 2.13 -5.83
C GLN A 107 0.84 1.95 -7.35
N ALA A 108 1.45 0.86 -7.79
CA ALA A 108 1.58 0.56 -9.22
C ALA A 108 0.21 0.46 -9.90
N TRP A 109 -0.73 -0.23 -9.26
CA TRP A 109 -2.09 -0.36 -9.77
C TRP A 109 -2.78 0.98 -9.90
N MET A 110 -2.66 1.85 -8.88
CA MET A 110 -3.22 3.21 -8.92
C MET A 110 -2.64 4.03 -10.07
N ILE A 111 -1.33 4.00 -10.25
CA ILE A 111 -0.64 4.73 -11.33
C ILE A 111 -1.12 4.22 -12.70
N GLU A 112 -1.13 2.90 -12.91
CA GLU A 112 -1.59 2.29 -14.15
C GLU A 112 -3.06 2.62 -14.43
N ALA A 113 -3.92 2.58 -13.42
CA ALA A 113 -5.33 2.91 -13.54
C ALA A 113 -5.58 4.34 -14.01
N TRP A 114 -4.72 5.28 -13.61
CA TRP A 114 -4.78 6.67 -14.03
C TRP A 114 -4.22 6.91 -15.43
N PHE A 115 -3.10 6.26 -15.76
CA PHE A 115 -2.42 6.47 -17.04
C PHE A 115 -3.01 5.66 -18.19
N ALA A 116 -3.57 4.49 -17.95
CA ALA A 116 -4.13 3.63 -18.99
C ALA A 116 -5.19 4.33 -19.88
N PRO A 117 -6.15 5.10 -19.32
CA PRO A 117 -7.10 5.85 -20.15
C PRO A 117 -6.43 6.94 -21.00
N LEU A 118 -5.42 7.62 -20.47
CA LEU A 118 -4.69 8.65 -21.21
C LEU A 118 -3.94 8.06 -22.38
N LEU A 119 -3.29 6.92 -22.19
CA LEU A 119 -2.59 6.21 -23.28
C LEU A 119 -3.58 5.74 -24.36
N ALA A 120 -4.77 5.28 -23.96
CA ALA A 120 -5.81 4.89 -24.90
C ALA A 120 -6.32 6.08 -25.74
N ILE A 121 -6.45 7.27 -25.15
CA ILE A 121 -6.81 8.49 -25.87
C ILE A 121 -5.71 8.87 -26.86
N MET A 122 -4.46 8.87 -26.41
CA MET A 122 -3.32 9.20 -27.27
C MET A 122 -3.21 8.27 -28.47
N ALA A 123 -3.43 6.97 -28.30
CA ALA A 123 -3.43 5.99 -29.36
C ALA A 123 -4.52 6.23 -30.43
N ARG A 124 -5.66 6.85 -30.05
CA ARG A 124 -6.74 7.18 -30.98
C ARG A 124 -6.47 8.43 -31.82
N VAL A 125 -5.62 9.31 -31.33
CA VAL A 125 -5.27 10.58 -32.01
C VAL A 125 -4.19 10.37 -33.06
N GLN A 126 -3.41 9.29 -32.98
CA GLN A 126 -2.41 8.91 -33.97
C GLN A 126 -3.04 8.18 -35.14
#